data_0c058c64445f10ef1dbaecfa8ed7c14d
#
_entry.id   0c058c64445f10ef1dbaecfa8ed7c14d
#
_cell.length_a   1.000
_cell.length_b   1.000
_cell.length_c   1.000
_cell.angle_alpha   90.00
_cell.angle_beta   90.00
_cell.angle_gamma   90.00
#
_symmetry.space_group_name_H-M   'P 1'
#
loop_
_entity.id
_entity.type
_entity.pdbx_description
1 polymer ?
#
loop_
_entity_poly.entity_id
_entity_poly.type
_entity_poly.pdbx_seq_one_letter_code
_entity_poly.pdbx_strand_id
1 'polypeptide(L)'
;TSAAAGAIDQVVYANIFEGLTRFTESGAIVPGLAESWEISEDGLTYTFRLRDGVTFHDGSTLDADDVKFSLDRARAEDSTNAQKGLFAAIDTVEAVDPLTVRVTLSQQDGMFLFNMAWGDAVIVAPESVEDIKSEPVGTGPFRFSDWVQGDRVEIVAYDDYWGEAPALERATIKFISDPTAAFAAMMAEDIDAFLAFPAPENLPQFEADLRFQVLIGSTEGETIL
;
A
#
# COMPACT_ATOMS: atom_id res chain seq x y z
N THR A 1 3.36 3.83 17.67
CA THR A 1 3.80 2.86 16.61
C THR A 1 5.31 2.95 16.49
N SER A 2 6.01 1.80 16.61
CA SER A 2 7.46 1.78 16.42
C SER A 2 7.81 2.06 14.95
N ALA A 3 9.01 2.59 14.67
CA ALA A 3 9.49 2.80 13.30
C ALA A 3 9.44 1.50 12.44
N ALA A 4 9.54 0.34 13.07
CA ALA A 4 9.39 -0.97 12.42
C ALA A 4 7.95 -1.22 11.91
N ALA A 5 6.90 -0.77 12.62
CA ALA A 5 5.53 -0.90 12.14
C ALA A 5 5.30 -0.04 10.88
N GLY A 6 5.83 1.20 10.86
CA GLY A 6 5.72 2.07 9.68
C GLY A 6 6.44 1.52 8.44
N ALA A 7 7.58 0.85 8.62
CA ALA A 7 8.30 0.22 7.50
C ALA A 7 7.54 -0.99 6.93
N ILE A 8 6.91 -1.81 7.79
CA ILE A 8 6.07 -2.93 7.36
C ILE A 8 4.86 -2.41 6.60
N ASP A 9 4.18 -1.38 7.11
CA ASP A 9 3.03 -0.78 6.45
C ASP A 9 3.39 -0.31 5.04
N GLN A 10 4.48 0.44 4.87
CA GLN A 10 4.92 0.93 3.56
C GLN A 10 5.28 -0.19 2.59
N VAL A 11 5.95 -1.24 3.07
CA VAL A 11 6.37 -2.35 2.20
C VAL A 11 5.20 -3.27 1.86
N VAL A 12 4.37 -3.63 2.83
CA VAL A 12 3.26 -4.56 2.62
C VAL A 12 2.15 -3.87 1.83
N TYR A 13 1.70 -2.68 2.24
CA TYR A 13 0.64 -1.98 1.53
C TYR A 13 1.03 -1.62 0.10
N ALA A 14 2.24 -1.11 -0.12
CA ALA A 14 2.64 -0.66 -1.45
C ALA A 14 2.90 -1.80 -2.45
N ASN A 15 3.05 -3.04 -2.00
CA ASN A 15 3.45 -4.16 -2.86
C ASN A 15 2.41 -5.28 -2.93
N ILE A 16 1.62 -5.48 -1.86
CA ILE A 16 0.64 -6.57 -1.76
C ILE A 16 -0.76 -6.06 -2.07
N PHE A 17 -1.11 -4.86 -1.57
CA PHE A 17 -2.45 -4.30 -1.69
C PHE A 17 -2.47 -3.08 -2.59
N GLU A 18 -3.63 -2.80 -3.16
CA GLU A 18 -3.88 -1.61 -3.97
C GLU A 18 -5.22 -0.97 -3.60
N GLY A 19 -5.32 0.34 -3.86
CA GLY A 19 -6.56 1.11 -3.71
C GLY A 19 -7.21 1.44 -5.06
N LEU A 20 -8.35 2.12 -5.01
CA LEU A 20 -9.04 2.60 -6.23
C LEU A 20 -8.20 3.60 -7.02
N THR A 21 -7.47 4.45 -6.31
CA THR A 21 -6.54 5.43 -6.87
C THR A 21 -5.15 5.21 -6.28
N ARG A 22 -4.13 5.85 -6.84
CA ARG A 22 -2.75 5.79 -6.34
C ARG A 22 -2.04 7.13 -6.51
N PHE A 23 -0.94 7.33 -5.80
CA PHE A 23 -0.07 8.49 -5.95
C PHE A 23 1.01 8.25 -6.99
N THR A 24 1.38 9.31 -7.69
CA THR A 24 2.67 9.38 -8.39
C THR A 24 3.75 9.92 -7.45
N GLU A 25 5.02 9.84 -7.86
CA GLU A 25 6.14 10.47 -7.15
C GLU A 25 5.96 11.98 -6.93
N SER A 26 5.22 12.66 -7.81
CA SER A 26 4.90 14.09 -7.67
C SER A 26 3.68 14.37 -6.77
N GLY A 27 3.07 13.34 -6.17
CA GLY A 27 1.86 13.46 -5.35
C GLY A 27 0.57 13.60 -6.16
N ALA A 28 0.61 13.46 -7.48
CA ALA A 28 -0.61 13.49 -8.29
C ALA A 28 -1.42 12.20 -8.11
N ILE A 29 -2.76 12.32 -8.08
CA ILE A 29 -3.67 11.19 -8.03
C ILE A 29 -3.89 10.65 -9.43
N VAL A 30 -3.68 9.35 -9.59
CA VAL A 30 -3.84 8.64 -10.86
C VAL A 30 -4.67 7.36 -10.67
N PRO A 31 -5.18 6.77 -11.76
CA PRO A 31 -5.88 5.49 -11.73
C PRO A 31 -5.06 4.38 -11.03
N GLY A 32 -5.73 3.68 -10.10
CA GLY A 32 -5.27 2.44 -9.47
C GLY A 32 -6.13 1.26 -9.98
N LEU A 33 -6.85 0.57 -9.09
CA LEU A 33 -7.82 -0.48 -9.45
C LEU A 33 -9.02 0.08 -10.21
N ALA A 34 -9.38 1.35 -9.99
CA ALA A 34 -10.25 2.08 -10.90
C ALA A 34 -9.45 2.61 -12.08
N GLU A 35 -9.87 2.30 -13.32
CA GLU A 35 -9.26 2.84 -14.54
C GLU A 35 -9.68 4.30 -14.80
N SER A 36 -10.85 4.70 -14.26
CA SER A 36 -11.39 6.05 -14.37
C SER A 36 -12.46 6.31 -13.30
N TRP A 37 -12.84 7.57 -13.15
CA TRP A 37 -13.98 7.96 -12.32
C TRP A 37 -14.65 9.21 -12.86
N GLU A 38 -15.92 9.36 -12.51
CA GLU A 38 -16.73 10.54 -12.77
C GLU A 38 -17.19 11.16 -11.45
N ILE A 39 -17.28 12.49 -11.42
CA ILE A 39 -17.73 13.24 -10.24
C ILE A 39 -18.98 14.01 -10.66
N SER A 40 -20.06 13.89 -9.87
CA SER A 40 -21.28 14.66 -10.09
C SER A 40 -21.06 16.17 -9.97
N GLU A 41 -21.94 16.97 -10.60
CA GLU A 41 -21.82 18.44 -10.58
C GLU A 41 -21.84 19.03 -9.17
N ASP A 42 -22.54 18.40 -8.22
CA ASP A 42 -22.59 18.79 -6.83
C ASP A 42 -21.38 18.31 -6.01
N GLY A 43 -20.49 17.51 -6.61
CA GLY A 43 -19.28 16.98 -5.96
C GLY A 43 -19.55 15.93 -4.86
N LEU A 44 -20.77 15.38 -4.80
CA LEU A 44 -21.16 14.44 -3.75
C LEU A 44 -21.12 12.97 -4.21
N THR A 45 -21.14 12.70 -5.51
CA THR A 45 -21.17 11.33 -6.04
C THR A 45 -19.95 11.08 -6.90
N TYR A 46 -19.23 10.00 -6.58
CA TYR A 46 -18.09 9.49 -7.34
C TYR A 46 -18.48 8.14 -7.94
N THR A 47 -18.40 8.01 -9.24
CA THR A 47 -18.65 6.74 -9.96
C THR A 47 -17.34 6.23 -10.51
N PHE A 48 -16.81 5.16 -9.92
CA PHE A 48 -15.56 4.52 -10.33
C PHE A 48 -15.85 3.40 -11.32
N ARG A 49 -15.05 3.35 -12.41
CA ARG A 49 -14.98 2.23 -13.32
C ARG A 49 -13.80 1.37 -12.97
N LEU A 50 -14.02 0.12 -12.57
CA LEU A 50 -12.96 -0.83 -12.22
C LEU A 50 -12.30 -1.37 -13.48
N ARG A 51 -11.04 -1.78 -13.35
CA ARG A 51 -10.33 -2.53 -14.39
C ARG A 51 -10.93 -3.92 -14.51
N ASP A 52 -11.13 -4.36 -15.73
CA ASP A 52 -11.59 -5.72 -16.02
C ASP A 52 -10.42 -6.71 -15.93
N GLY A 53 -10.69 -7.91 -15.42
CA GLY A 53 -9.73 -9.01 -15.36
C GLY A 53 -8.65 -8.91 -14.28
N VAL A 54 -8.78 -7.99 -13.32
CA VAL A 54 -7.90 -7.96 -12.14
C VAL A 54 -8.19 -9.15 -11.25
N THR A 55 -7.14 -9.84 -10.80
CA THR A 55 -7.25 -10.96 -9.85
C THR A 55 -6.53 -10.66 -8.54
N PHE A 56 -7.06 -11.18 -7.45
CA PHE A 56 -6.35 -11.28 -6.19
C PHE A 56 -5.30 -12.39 -6.25
N HIS A 57 -4.37 -12.41 -5.29
CA HIS A 57 -3.28 -13.38 -5.22
C HIS A 57 -3.75 -14.84 -5.01
N ASP A 58 -4.98 -15.05 -4.58
CA ASP A 58 -5.63 -16.36 -4.45
C ASP A 58 -6.31 -16.82 -5.75
N GLY A 59 -6.32 -15.96 -6.79
CA GLY A 59 -6.91 -16.22 -8.10
C GLY A 59 -8.38 -15.82 -8.21
N SER A 60 -9.03 -15.31 -7.16
CA SER A 60 -10.37 -14.73 -7.25
C SER A 60 -10.34 -13.44 -8.06
N THR A 61 -11.43 -13.12 -8.75
CA THR A 61 -11.54 -11.92 -9.59
C THR A 61 -12.05 -10.75 -8.76
N LEU A 62 -11.40 -9.60 -8.89
CA LEU A 62 -11.86 -8.35 -8.30
C LEU A 62 -13.16 -7.88 -8.96
N ASP A 63 -14.14 -7.52 -8.14
CA ASP A 63 -15.35 -6.85 -8.59
C ASP A 63 -15.82 -5.71 -7.67
N ALA A 64 -16.98 -5.13 -8.01
CA ALA A 64 -17.53 -3.99 -7.27
C ALA A 64 -18.01 -4.34 -5.85
N ASP A 65 -18.37 -5.60 -5.60
CA ASP A 65 -18.77 -6.06 -4.27
C ASP A 65 -17.56 -6.11 -3.32
N ASP A 66 -16.36 -6.46 -3.81
CA ASP A 66 -15.11 -6.40 -3.02
C ASP A 66 -14.77 -4.98 -2.59
N VAL A 67 -14.93 -4.02 -3.51
CA VAL A 67 -14.70 -2.60 -3.21
C VAL A 67 -15.71 -2.11 -2.17
N LYS A 68 -16.99 -2.44 -2.37
CA LYS A 68 -18.05 -2.12 -1.40
C LYS A 68 -17.73 -2.73 -0.03
N PHE A 69 -17.40 -3.99 0.02
CA PHE A 69 -17.03 -4.69 1.26
C PHE A 69 -15.86 -4.00 1.95
N SER A 70 -14.80 -3.69 1.22
CA SER A 70 -13.57 -3.09 1.78
C SER A 70 -13.83 -1.71 2.38
N LEU A 71 -14.56 -0.84 1.66
CA LEU A 71 -14.88 0.50 2.14
C LEU A 71 -15.89 0.46 3.30
N ASP A 72 -16.91 -0.40 3.25
CA ASP A 72 -17.87 -0.57 4.35
C ASP A 72 -17.17 -1.11 5.60
N ARG A 73 -16.26 -2.08 5.46
CA ARG A 73 -15.43 -2.60 6.55
C ARG A 73 -14.51 -1.55 7.15
N ALA A 74 -13.85 -0.73 6.32
CA ALA A 74 -12.93 0.30 6.78
C ALA A 74 -13.63 1.38 7.63
N ARG A 75 -14.87 1.74 7.28
CA ARG A 75 -15.69 2.77 7.95
C ARG A 75 -16.62 2.23 9.04
N ALA A 76 -16.74 0.90 9.22
CA ALA A 76 -17.62 0.30 10.21
C ALA A 76 -17.36 0.83 11.63
N GLU A 77 -18.36 0.83 12.50
CA GLU A 77 -18.24 1.37 13.86
C GLU A 77 -17.16 0.66 14.68
N ASP A 78 -17.07 -0.65 14.53
CA ASP A 78 -16.09 -1.56 15.15
C ASP A 78 -14.79 -1.72 14.36
N SER A 79 -14.58 -0.93 13.30
CA SER A 79 -13.37 -0.98 12.47
C SER A 79 -12.12 -0.71 13.29
N THR A 80 -11.12 -1.56 13.12
CA THR A 80 -9.76 -1.41 13.68
C THR A 80 -8.82 -0.61 12.78
N ASN A 81 -9.32 -0.06 11.65
CA ASN A 81 -8.53 0.79 10.77
C ASN A 81 -8.09 2.06 11.52
N ALA A 82 -6.77 2.27 11.58
CA ALA A 82 -6.18 3.39 12.32
C ALA A 82 -6.54 4.75 11.72
N GLN A 83 -6.85 4.79 10.43
CA GLN A 83 -7.20 5.98 9.67
C GLN A 83 -8.68 6.01 9.28
N LYS A 84 -9.54 5.43 10.10
CA LYS A 84 -11.00 5.40 9.88
C LYS A 84 -11.60 6.80 9.53
N GLY A 85 -10.96 7.86 9.99
CA GLY A 85 -11.36 9.24 9.68
C GLY A 85 -11.32 9.59 8.18
N LEU A 86 -10.48 8.90 7.39
CA LEU A 86 -10.40 9.10 5.93
C LEU A 86 -11.72 8.76 5.20
N PHE A 87 -12.55 7.93 5.82
CA PHE A 87 -13.81 7.43 5.24
C PHE A 87 -15.04 8.17 5.81
N ALA A 88 -14.84 9.16 6.69
CA ALA A 88 -15.94 9.81 7.43
C ALA A 88 -16.95 10.54 6.54
N ALA A 89 -16.53 11.01 5.36
CA ALA A 89 -17.40 11.66 4.39
C ALA A 89 -18.30 10.68 3.61
N ILE A 90 -18.00 9.38 3.60
CA ILE A 90 -18.75 8.37 2.84
C ILE A 90 -20.11 8.13 3.53
N ASP A 91 -21.18 8.38 2.80
CA ASP A 91 -22.55 8.04 3.19
C ASP A 91 -22.91 6.62 2.70
N THR A 92 -22.83 6.38 1.40
CA THR A 92 -23.14 5.06 0.82
C THR A 92 -22.07 4.59 -0.17
N VAL A 93 -21.92 3.26 -0.27
CA VAL A 93 -21.14 2.57 -1.30
C VAL A 93 -22.05 1.55 -1.98
N GLU A 94 -22.19 1.64 -3.28
CA GLU A 94 -23.06 0.79 -4.09
C GLU A 94 -22.27 0.09 -5.20
N ALA A 95 -22.36 -1.24 -5.28
CA ALA A 95 -21.98 -2.01 -6.45
C ALA A 95 -23.10 -1.86 -7.49
N VAL A 96 -22.90 -1.04 -8.52
CA VAL A 96 -23.91 -0.75 -9.56
C VAL A 96 -23.99 -1.88 -10.57
N ASP A 97 -22.84 -2.39 -10.95
CA ASP A 97 -22.61 -3.58 -11.76
C ASP A 97 -21.23 -4.16 -11.39
N PRO A 98 -20.80 -5.32 -11.90
CA PRO A 98 -19.54 -5.95 -11.48
C PRO A 98 -18.30 -5.07 -11.61
N LEU A 99 -18.29 -4.07 -12.51
CA LEU A 99 -17.15 -3.19 -12.75
C LEU A 99 -17.43 -1.71 -12.43
N THR A 100 -18.56 -1.41 -11.78
CA THR A 100 -18.93 -0.01 -11.48
C THR A 100 -19.32 0.15 -10.02
N VAL A 101 -18.56 0.98 -9.30
CA VAL A 101 -18.82 1.36 -7.91
C VAL A 101 -19.26 2.81 -7.83
N ARG A 102 -20.35 3.07 -7.13
CA ARG A 102 -20.79 4.41 -6.80
C ARG A 102 -20.57 4.69 -5.32
N VAL A 103 -19.86 5.77 -5.01
CA VAL A 103 -19.67 6.27 -3.66
C VAL A 103 -20.38 7.62 -3.53
N THR A 104 -21.31 7.72 -2.60
CA THR A 104 -21.99 8.99 -2.27
C THR A 104 -21.43 9.52 -0.96
N LEU A 105 -21.11 10.82 -0.94
CA LEU A 105 -20.60 11.51 0.22
C LEU A 105 -21.74 12.28 0.91
N SER A 106 -21.68 12.35 2.23
CA SER A 106 -22.59 13.17 3.06
C SER A 106 -22.33 14.67 2.95
N GLN A 107 -21.11 15.03 2.53
CA GLN A 107 -20.66 16.40 2.27
C GLN A 107 -19.52 16.36 1.25
N GLN A 108 -19.29 17.49 0.56
CA GLN A 108 -18.14 17.59 -0.35
C GLN A 108 -16.83 17.40 0.41
N ASP A 109 -15.95 16.56 -0.14
CA ASP A 109 -14.61 16.32 0.38
C ASP A 109 -13.59 16.40 -0.75
N GLY A 110 -12.84 17.52 -0.80
CA GLY A 110 -11.79 17.73 -1.80
C GLY A 110 -10.60 16.77 -1.67
N MET A 111 -10.48 16.07 -0.54
CA MET A 111 -9.44 15.08 -0.29
C MET A 111 -9.88 13.64 -0.58
N PHE A 112 -11.14 13.42 -0.97
CA PHE A 112 -11.70 12.08 -1.10
C PHE A 112 -10.85 11.17 -2.02
N LEU A 113 -10.50 11.63 -3.24
CA LEU A 113 -9.66 10.85 -4.14
C LEU A 113 -8.25 10.61 -3.60
N PHE A 114 -7.70 11.58 -2.86
CA PHE A 114 -6.44 11.44 -2.15
C PHE A 114 -6.55 10.35 -1.07
N ASN A 115 -7.63 10.37 -0.29
CA ASN A 115 -7.90 9.38 0.75
C ASN A 115 -8.03 7.96 0.17
N MET A 116 -8.58 7.81 -1.05
CA MET A 116 -8.71 6.53 -1.75
C MET A 116 -7.38 5.98 -2.32
N ALA A 117 -6.32 6.80 -2.33
CA ALA A 117 -4.96 6.38 -2.69
C ALA A 117 -4.12 6.01 -1.46
N TRP A 118 -4.64 6.21 -0.26
CA TRP A 118 -3.91 5.95 0.98
C TRP A 118 -3.89 4.46 1.31
N GLY A 119 -2.81 3.98 1.94
CA GLY A 119 -2.64 2.56 2.28
C GLY A 119 -3.73 1.96 3.18
N ASP A 120 -4.51 2.79 3.87
CA ASP A 120 -5.64 2.36 4.68
C ASP A 120 -6.94 2.15 3.86
N ALA A 121 -6.95 2.58 2.58
CA ALA A 121 -8.08 2.44 1.64
C ALA A 121 -7.86 1.31 0.62
N VAL A 122 -7.10 0.30 0.99
CA VAL A 122 -6.84 -0.87 0.14
C VAL A 122 -8.06 -1.77 -0.01
N ILE A 123 -8.15 -2.40 -1.18
CA ILE A 123 -9.22 -3.35 -1.49
C ILE A 123 -8.75 -4.77 -1.13
N VAL A 124 -9.62 -5.51 -0.47
CA VAL A 124 -9.35 -6.87 0.04
C VAL A 124 -10.48 -7.81 -0.37
N ALA A 125 -10.14 -9.06 -0.65
CA ALA A 125 -11.13 -10.10 -0.89
C ALA A 125 -11.85 -10.46 0.42
N PRO A 126 -13.19 -10.51 0.47
CA PRO A 126 -13.95 -10.84 1.67
C PRO A 126 -13.53 -12.17 2.29
N GLU A 127 -13.22 -13.17 1.46
CA GLU A 127 -12.86 -14.52 1.86
C GLU A 127 -11.51 -14.60 2.59
N SER A 128 -10.60 -13.64 2.31
CA SER A 128 -9.24 -13.61 2.89
C SER A 128 -9.14 -12.84 4.21
N VAL A 129 -10.20 -12.17 4.64
CA VAL A 129 -10.13 -11.18 5.73
C VAL A 129 -9.82 -11.80 7.10
N GLU A 130 -10.24 -13.02 7.35
CA GLU A 130 -10.00 -13.70 8.65
C GLU A 130 -8.50 -13.92 8.87
N ASP A 131 -7.77 -14.30 7.83
CA ASP A 131 -6.35 -14.65 7.87
C ASP A 131 -5.42 -13.52 7.41
N ILE A 132 -5.96 -12.35 7.05
CA ILE A 132 -5.23 -11.22 6.44
C ILE A 132 -4.01 -10.74 7.26
N LYS A 133 -3.98 -11.02 8.56
CA LYS A 133 -2.87 -10.64 9.46
C LYS A 133 -1.65 -11.54 9.31
N SER A 134 -1.84 -12.77 8.88
CA SER A 134 -0.79 -13.80 8.72
C SER A 134 -0.58 -14.17 7.25
N GLU A 135 -1.63 -14.12 6.45
CA GLU A 135 -1.64 -14.50 5.04
C GLU A 135 -2.34 -13.41 4.22
N PRO A 136 -1.68 -12.24 4.02
CA PRO A 136 -2.28 -11.13 3.29
C PRO A 136 -2.48 -11.48 1.81
N VAL A 137 -3.71 -11.31 1.33
CA VAL A 137 -4.11 -11.51 -0.06
C VAL A 137 -4.58 -10.16 -0.61
N GLY A 138 -3.91 -9.66 -1.63
CA GLY A 138 -4.21 -8.40 -2.31
C GLY A 138 -4.17 -8.57 -3.83
N THR A 139 -4.14 -7.45 -4.54
CA THR A 139 -4.08 -7.37 -6.01
C THR A 139 -2.75 -6.86 -6.53
N GLY A 140 -1.80 -6.57 -5.65
CA GLY A 140 -0.54 -5.89 -5.96
C GLY A 140 0.46 -6.73 -6.75
N PRO A 141 1.58 -6.10 -7.19
CA PRO A 141 2.59 -6.76 -8.02
C PRO A 141 3.35 -7.88 -7.32
N PHE A 142 3.32 -7.91 -5.99
CA PHE A 142 3.93 -8.98 -5.21
C PHE A 142 2.90 -9.63 -4.30
N ARG A 143 3.00 -10.95 -4.15
CA ARG A 143 2.22 -11.71 -3.18
C ARG A 143 3.08 -12.11 -1.99
N PHE A 144 2.45 -12.27 -0.85
CA PHE A 144 3.06 -12.79 0.38
C PHE A 144 3.60 -14.22 0.15
N SER A 145 4.77 -14.52 0.71
CA SER A 145 5.40 -15.84 0.62
C SER A 145 5.69 -16.43 1.99
N ASP A 146 6.34 -15.67 2.89
CA ASP A 146 6.73 -16.16 4.22
C ASP A 146 6.91 -15.00 5.20
N TRP A 147 6.70 -15.28 6.48
CA TRP A 147 6.97 -14.36 7.57
C TRP A 147 7.61 -15.08 8.77
N VAL A 148 8.84 -14.73 9.06
CA VAL A 148 9.50 -15.11 10.31
C VAL A 148 9.43 -13.94 11.27
N GLN A 149 8.57 -14.07 12.30
CA GLN A 149 8.27 -12.99 13.22
C GLN A 149 9.54 -12.44 13.90
N GLY A 150 9.75 -11.12 13.79
CA GLY A 150 10.92 -10.43 14.33
C GLY A 150 12.20 -10.55 13.49
N ASP A 151 12.18 -11.29 12.39
CA ASP A 151 13.32 -11.50 11.50
C ASP A 151 13.07 -10.93 10.10
N ARG A 152 12.10 -11.46 9.35
CA ARG A 152 11.87 -11.07 7.97
C ARG A 152 10.45 -11.32 7.46
N VAL A 153 10.10 -10.62 6.39
CA VAL A 153 8.97 -10.94 5.49
C VAL A 153 9.53 -11.23 4.10
N GLU A 154 9.01 -12.24 3.43
CA GLU A 154 9.32 -12.55 2.03
C GLU A 154 8.08 -12.32 1.16
N ILE A 155 8.28 -11.66 0.03
CA ILE A 155 7.30 -11.47 -1.02
C ILE A 155 7.86 -11.97 -2.35
N VAL A 156 6.99 -12.47 -3.22
CA VAL A 156 7.36 -12.97 -4.55
C VAL A 156 6.49 -12.30 -5.61
N ALA A 157 7.04 -12.09 -6.80
CA ALA A 157 6.31 -11.52 -7.91
C ALA A 157 4.99 -12.28 -8.15
N TYR A 158 3.95 -11.55 -8.50
CA TYR A 158 2.66 -12.12 -8.91
C TYR A 158 2.59 -12.15 -10.43
N ASP A 159 2.59 -13.35 -11.01
CA ASP A 159 2.69 -13.55 -12.45
C ASP A 159 1.46 -13.02 -13.21
N ASP A 160 0.28 -13.06 -12.56
CA ASP A 160 -0.99 -12.59 -13.13
C ASP A 160 -1.30 -11.12 -12.77
N TYR A 161 -0.28 -10.36 -12.37
CA TYR A 161 -0.45 -8.94 -12.06
C TYR A 161 -0.96 -8.15 -13.27
N TRP A 162 -2.03 -7.39 -13.09
CA TRP A 162 -2.71 -6.61 -14.14
C TRP A 162 -1.87 -5.45 -14.71
N GLY A 163 -0.89 -4.95 -13.95
CA GLY A 163 -0.02 -3.84 -14.33
C GLY A 163 1.29 -4.28 -14.97
N GLU A 164 2.29 -3.43 -14.88
CA GLU A 164 3.64 -3.77 -15.33
C GLU A 164 4.28 -4.78 -14.38
N ALA A 165 4.77 -5.89 -14.92
CA ALA A 165 5.42 -6.93 -14.13
C ALA A 165 6.63 -6.38 -13.37
N PRO A 166 6.79 -6.71 -12.08
CA PRO A 166 7.95 -6.27 -11.32
C PRO A 166 9.25 -6.86 -11.88
N ALA A 167 10.34 -6.08 -11.81
CA ALA A 167 11.65 -6.51 -12.27
C ALA A 167 12.29 -7.59 -11.36
N LEU A 168 11.87 -7.66 -10.10
CA LEU A 168 12.36 -8.62 -9.11
C LEU A 168 11.39 -9.79 -9.00
N GLU A 169 11.90 -11.01 -9.03
CA GLU A 169 11.11 -12.22 -8.80
C GLU A 169 10.76 -12.42 -7.32
N ARG A 170 11.62 -11.89 -6.42
CA ARG A 170 11.48 -12.02 -4.96
C ARG A 170 12.12 -10.84 -4.25
N ALA A 171 11.54 -10.43 -3.12
CA ALA A 171 12.17 -9.53 -2.18
C ALA A 171 12.05 -10.08 -0.75
N THR A 172 13.13 -9.94 0.03
CA THR A 172 13.18 -10.30 1.45
C THR A 172 13.40 -9.04 2.27
N ILE A 173 12.45 -8.70 3.11
CA ILE A 173 12.48 -7.52 3.98
C ILE A 173 12.93 -7.97 5.38
N LYS A 174 14.18 -7.69 5.74
CA LYS A 174 14.78 -8.02 7.05
C LYS A 174 14.53 -6.91 8.07
N PHE A 175 14.27 -7.27 9.32
CA PHE A 175 14.06 -6.33 10.42
C PHE A 175 15.35 -6.17 11.23
N ILE A 176 16.09 -5.10 10.99
CA ILE A 176 17.34 -4.80 11.69
C ILE A 176 17.17 -3.49 12.46
N SER A 177 16.97 -3.58 13.77
CA SER A 177 16.72 -2.42 14.64
C SER A 177 17.99 -1.77 15.19
N ASP A 178 19.11 -2.52 15.27
CA ASP A 178 20.37 -2.01 15.77
C ASP A 178 21.16 -1.32 14.66
N PRO A 179 21.52 -0.01 14.79
CA PRO A 179 22.24 0.72 13.76
C PRO A 179 23.62 0.14 13.40
N THR A 180 24.32 -0.45 14.39
CA THR A 180 25.64 -1.06 14.16
C THR A 180 25.50 -2.36 13.38
N ALA A 181 24.48 -3.16 13.70
CA ALA A 181 24.16 -4.38 12.95
C ALA A 181 23.72 -4.04 11.51
N ALA A 182 22.92 -2.98 11.32
CA ALA A 182 22.52 -2.52 9.98
C ALA A 182 23.73 -2.10 9.13
N PHE A 183 24.66 -1.32 9.74
CA PHE A 183 25.90 -0.94 9.06
C PHE A 183 26.76 -2.17 8.69
N ALA A 184 26.93 -3.11 9.62
CA ALA A 184 27.72 -4.32 9.39
C ALA A 184 27.10 -5.20 8.28
N ALA A 185 25.77 -5.36 8.26
CA ALA A 185 25.07 -6.14 7.26
C ALA A 185 25.20 -5.54 5.84
N MET A 186 25.11 -4.20 5.73
CA MET A 186 25.38 -3.51 4.45
C MET A 186 26.84 -3.69 3.99
N MET A 187 27.80 -3.51 4.87
CA MET A 187 29.23 -3.65 4.55
C MET A 187 29.59 -5.09 4.16
N ALA A 188 28.89 -6.08 4.72
CA ALA A 188 29.05 -7.49 4.42
C ALA A 188 28.29 -7.94 3.17
N GLU A 189 27.48 -7.05 2.56
CA GLU A 189 26.59 -7.36 1.42
C GLU A 189 25.55 -8.45 1.76
N ASP A 190 25.16 -8.53 3.06
CA ASP A 190 24.06 -9.38 3.54
C ASP A 190 22.67 -8.77 3.24
N ILE A 191 22.65 -7.51 2.85
CA ILE A 191 21.48 -6.73 2.41
C ILE A 191 21.86 -5.90 1.19
N ASP A 192 20.94 -5.80 0.22
CA ASP A 192 21.13 -5.08 -1.05
C ASP A 192 20.73 -3.59 -0.94
N ALA A 193 19.77 -3.25 -0.06
CA ALA A 193 19.27 -1.89 0.09
C ALA A 193 18.76 -1.60 1.50
N PHE A 194 18.84 -0.34 1.92
CA PHE A 194 18.23 0.18 3.14
C PHE A 194 17.43 1.45 2.81
N LEU A 195 16.10 1.40 3.02
CA LEU A 195 15.21 2.53 2.66
C LEU A 195 15.38 3.75 3.57
N ALA A 196 15.63 3.53 4.87
CA ALA A 196 15.85 4.58 5.84
C ALA A 196 16.98 4.13 6.79
N PHE A 197 18.24 4.42 6.41
CA PHE A 197 19.39 3.95 7.15
C PHE A 197 19.45 4.58 8.54
N PRO A 198 19.49 3.78 9.64
CA PRO A 198 19.29 4.28 11.00
C PRO A 198 20.53 4.94 11.62
N ALA A 199 21.66 5.00 10.89
CA ALA A 199 22.93 5.57 11.35
C ALA A 199 23.51 6.56 10.31
N PRO A 200 22.90 7.74 10.13
CA PRO A 200 23.29 8.70 9.09
C PRO A 200 24.75 9.18 9.22
N GLU A 201 25.33 9.10 10.40
CA GLU A 201 26.74 9.42 10.64
C GLU A 201 27.71 8.49 9.91
N ASN A 202 27.24 7.30 9.48
CA ASN A 202 28.04 6.33 8.73
C ASN A 202 27.91 6.49 7.21
N LEU A 203 27.00 7.34 6.69
CA LEU A 203 26.81 7.54 5.25
C LEU A 203 28.09 7.92 4.51
N PRO A 204 29.01 8.77 5.05
CA PRO A 204 30.27 9.08 4.37
C PRO A 204 31.15 7.85 4.08
N GLN A 205 31.00 6.76 4.84
CA GLN A 205 31.76 5.52 4.60
C GLN A 205 31.20 4.77 3.38
N PHE A 206 29.86 4.77 3.19
CA PHE A 206 29.24 4.23 2.00
C PHE A 206 29.54 5.08 0.76
N GLU A 207 29.50 6.42 0.89
CA GLU A 207 29.84 7.33 -0.21
C GLU A 207 31.28 7.17 -0.71
N ALA A 208 32.21 6.80 0.18
CA ALA A 208 33.60 6.56 -0.14
C ALA A 208 33.86 5.18 -0.79
N ASP A 209 32.90 4.26 -0.75
CA ASP A 209 33.02 2.89 -1.25
C ASP A 209 32.20 2.71 -2.54
N LEU A 210 32.85 2.45 -3.65
CA LEU A 210 32.23 2.34 -4.97
C LEU A 210 31.21 1.18 -5.11
N ARG A 211 31.12 0.29 -4.13
CA ARG A 211 30.10 -0.77 -4.09
C ARG A 211 28.71 -0.21 -3.76
N PHE A 212 28.63 0.96 -3.12
CA PHE A 212 27.40 1.52 -2.62
C PHE A 212 26.98 2.78 -3.37
N GLN A 213 25.68 2.97 -3.46
CA GLN A 213 25.07 4.23 -3.88
C GLN A 213 24.27 4.81 -2.71
N VAL A 214 24.58 6.04 -2.32
CA VAL A 214 23.82 6.77 -1.31
C VAL A 214 22.88 7.74 -2.00
N LEU A 215 21.58 7.59 -1.75
CA LEU A 215 20.54 8.50 -2.24
C LEU A 215 19.99 9.29 -1.05
N ILE A 216 20.10 10.60 -1.10
CA ILE A 216 19.59 11.51 -0.07
C ILE A 216 18.36 12.20 -0.63
N GLY A 217 17.19 11.86 -0.09
CA GLY A 217 15.93 12.53 -0.37
C GLY A 217 15.61 13.58 0.68
N SER A 218 14.89 14.62 0.30
CA SER A 218 14.25 15.54 1.24
C SER A 218 12.80 15.10 1.46
N THR A 219 12.39 15.04 2.72
CA THR A 219 10.98 14.83 3.10
C THR A 219 10.41 16.13 3.66
N GLU A 220 9.11 16.33 3.54
CA GLU A 220 8.41 17.47 4.14
C GLU A 220 8.15 17.28 5.66
N GLY A 221 8.82 16.33 6.29
CA GLY A 221 8.70 16.07 7.73
C GLY A 221 9.34 17.19 8.55
N GLU A 222 8.56 17.92 9.34
CA GLU A 222 9.07 18.81 10.38
C GLU A 222 9.54 17.98 11.58
N THR A 223 10.79 18.15 11.98
CA THR A 223 11.25 17.74 13.31
C THR A 223 10.90 18.85 14.30
N ILE A 224 9.85 18.67 15.08
CA ILE A 224 9.56 19.55 16.21
C ILE A 224 10.49 19.13 17.35
N LEU A 225 11.41 20.01 17.73
CA LEU A 225 12.28 19.87 18.89
C LEU A 225 11.57 20.34 20.15
#